data_d2eb655b174c6b4c3461bdda009dcddb
#
_entry.id   d2eb655b174c6b4c3461bdda009dcddb
#
_cell.length_a   1.000
_cell.length_b   1.000
_cell.length_c   1.000
_cell.angle_alpha   90.00
_cell.angle_beta   90.00
_cell.angle_gamma   90.00
#
_symmetry.space_group_name_H-M   'P 1'
#
loop_
_entity.id
_entity.type
_entity.pdbx_description
1 polymer ?
#
loop_
_entity_poly.entity_id
_entity_poly.type
_entity_poly.pdbx_seq_one_letter_code
_entity_poly.pdbx_strand_id
1 'polypeptide(L)'
;MPGHRWRVNLSAAAERDLFSTLQWTGQTFGAKQALVYEETIALAVTALAAGPELSDSRRRDDIRPGMRVLHIARRGRKGRHLLVYYAVMDDEIVIVRILHDSMDLARHVPSGH
;
A
#
# COMPACT_ATOMS: atom_id res chain seq x y z
N MET A 1 10.87 22.58 12.80
CA MET A 1 9.66 21.91 13.25
C MET A 1 9.65 20.46 12.76
N PRO A 2 9.73 19.50 13.64
CA PRO A 2 9.64 18.13 13.18
C PRO A 2 8.27 17.90 12.55
N GLY A 3 8.25 17.20 11.44
CA GLY A 3 7.02 16.89 10.79
C GLY A 3 6.15 16.02 11.67
N HIS A 4 4.85 16.20 11.55
CA HIS A 4 3.91 15.34 12.22
C HIS A 4 3.99 13.95 11.62
N ARG A 5 4.07 12.92 12.44
CA ARG A 5 4.19 11.55 11.94
C ARG A 5 2.88 10.81 12.14
N TRP A 6 2.51 10.13 11.11
CA TRP A 6 1.29 9.32 11.08
C TRP A 6 1.64 7.87 11.42
N ARG A 7 0.75 7.22 12.14
CA ARG A 7 0.87 5.77 12.36
C ARG A 7 0.31 5.06 11.14
N VAL A 8 1.02 4.05 10.66
CA VAL A 8 0.61 3.31 9.47
C VAL A 8 0.46 1.84 9.86
N ASN A 9 -0.74 1.33 9.68
CA ASN A 9 -1.06 -0.06 10.02
C ASN A 9 -1.64 -0.78 8.82
N LEU A 10 -1.38 -2.08 8.72
CA LEU A 10 -1.97 -2.93 7.71
C LEU A 10 -3.16 -3.68 8.30
N SER A 11 -4.26 -3.75 7.54
CA SER A 11 -5.37 -4.62 7.90
C SER A 11 -4.93 -6.09 7.77
N ALA A 12 -5.71 -6.99 8.32
CA ALA A 12 -5.43 -8.41 8.18
C ALA A 12 -5.42 -8.83 6.70
N ALA A 13 -6.30 -8.27 5.89
CA ALA A 13 -6.33 -8.56 4.46
C ALA A 13 -5.07 -8.05 3.76
N ALA A 14 -4.59 -6.86 4.13
CA ALA A 14 -3.36 -6.32 3.56
C ALA A 14 -2.15 -7.16 3.96
N GLU A 15 -2.12 -7.66 5.20
CA GLU A 15 -1.05 -8.55 5.63
C GLU A 15 -1.04 -9.85 4.83
N ARG A 16 -2.21 -10.41 4.56
CA ARG A 16 -2.32 -11.60 3.71
C ARG A 16 -1.88 -11.30 2.28
N ASP A 17 -2.24 -10.13 1.76
CA ASP A 17 -1.80 -9.72 0.43
C ASP A 17 -0.27 -9.64 0.37
N LEU A 18 0.33 -9.05 1.39
CA LEU A 18 1.79 -8.91 1.46
C LEU A 18 2.46 -10.28 1.46
N PHE A 19 1.98 -11.18 2.33
CA PHE A 19 2.54 -12.52 2.42
C PHE A 19 2.41 -13.25 1.08
N SER A 20 1.23 -13.24 0.48
CA SER A 20 0.98 -13.92 -0.79
C SER A 20 1.83 -13.37 -1.92
N THR A 21 1.98 -12.05 -1.97
CA THR A 21 2.79 -11.40 -2.99
C THR A 21 4.25 -11.81 -2.87
N LEU A 22 4.78 -11.80 -1.65
CA LEU A 22 6.19 -12.16 -1.44
C LEU A 22 6.45 -13.64 -1.67
N GLN A 23 5.50 -14.49 -1.28
CA GLN A 23 5.60 -15.93 -1.53
C GLN A 23 5.62 -16.21 -3.03
N TRP A 24 4.71 -15.60 -3.77
CA TRP A 24 4.67 -15.74 -5.23
C TRP A 24 5.96 -15.23 -5.88
N THR A 25 6.46 -14.08 -5.42
CA THR A 25 7.69 -13.50 -5.97
C THR A 25 8.87 -14.43 -5.74
N GLY A 26 8.96 -14.99 -4.54
CA GLY A 26 10.04 -15.93 -4.20
C GLY A 26 9.99 -17.20 -5.02
N GLN A 27 8.78 -17.75 -5.23
CA GLN A 27 8.60 -18.96 -6.02
C GLN A 27 8.86 -18.74 -7.51
N THR A 28 8.56 -17.54 -8.00
CA THR A 28 8.67 -17.21 -9.42
C THR A 28 10.05 -16.69 -9.80
N PHE A 29 10.65 -15.85 -8.96
CA PHE A 29 11.88 -15.12 -9.28
C PHE A 29 13.02 -15.38 -8.29
N GLY A 30 12.77 -16.14 -7.23
CA GLY A 30 13.78 -16.49 -6.24
C GLY A 30 13.75 -15.63 -4.98
N ALA A 31 14.39 -16.15 -3.92
CA ALA A 31 14.35 -15.52 -2.61
C ALA A 31 14.96 -14.12 -2.61
N LYS A 32 16.00 -13.89 -3.39
CA LYS A 32 16.64 -12.58 -3.47
C LYS A 32 15.67 -11.52 -4.00
N GLN A 33 14.91 -11.87 -5.04
CA GLN A 33 13.92 -10.95 -5.60
C GLN A 33 12.78 -10.69 -4.63
N ALA A 34 12.39 -11.68 -3.84
CA ALA A 34 11.37 -11.48 -2.80
C ALA A 34 11.85 -10.48 -1.76
N LEU A 35 13.13 -10.53 -1.35
CA LEU A 35 13.68 -9.56 -0.41
C LEU A 35 13.71 -8.16 -0.99
N VAL A 36 14.07 -8.01 -2.26
CA VAL A 36 14.07 -6.71 -2.95
C VAL A 36 12.65 -6.16 -3.02
N TYR A 37 11.69 -7.01 -3.33
CA TYR A 37 10.29 -6.57 -3.43
C TYR A 37 9.72 -6.19 -2.07
N GLU A 38 10.07 -6.94 -1.04
CA GLU A 38 9.67 -6.62 0.33
C GLU A 38 10.18 -5.23 0.72
N GLU A 39 11.44 -4.93 0.40
CA GLU A 39 12.00 -3.61 0.69
C GLU A 39 11.25 -2.52 -0.07
N THR A 40 10.90 -2.78 -1.33
CA THR A 40 10.16 -1.82 -2.15
C THR A 40 8.81 -1.50 -1.51
N ILE A 41 8.09 -2.53 -1.05
CA ILE A 41 6.81 -2.33 -0.37
C ILE A 41 7.02 -1.59 0.96
N ALA A 42 8.03 -1.99 1.73
CA ALA A 42 8.31 -1.37 3.02
C ALA A 42 8.63 0.11 2.89
N LEU A 43 9.36 0.50 1.85
CA LEU A 43 9.67 1.91 1.61
C LEU A 43 8.42 2.72 1.31
N ALA A 44 7.48 2.15 0.55
CA ALA A 44 6.23 2.83 0.26
C ALA A 44 5.36 2.96 1.52
N VAL A 45 5.30 1.91 2.33
CA VAL A 45 4.56 1.95 3.60
C VAL A 45 5.15 3.02 4.51
N THR A 46 6.48 3.05 4.63
CA THR A 46 7.17 4.04 5.46
C THR A 46 6.91 5.47 4.98
N ALA A 47 6.81 5.67 3.66
CA ALA A 47 6.54 7.00 3.11
C ALA A 47 5.22 7.57 3.62
N LEU A 48 4.23 6.71 3.88
CA LEU A 48 2.93 7.16 4.37
C LEU A 48 2.99 7.74 5.78
N ALA A 49 4.09 7.53 6.52
CA ALA A 49 4.25 8.17 7.83
C ALA A 49 4.33 9.70 7.73
N ALA A 50 4.59 10.24 6.54
CA ALA A 50 4.55 11.68 6.29
C ALA A 50 3.13 12.21 6.10
N GLY A 51 2.15 11.33 5.96
CA GLY A 51 0.75 11.68 5.81
C GLY A 51 0.12 11.06 4.58
N PRO A 52 -1.21 11.09 4.49
CA PRO A 52 -1.92 10.39 3.41
C PRO A 52 -1.82 11.09 2.04
N GLU A 53 -1.48 12.38 2.02
CA GLU A 53 -1.56 13.17 0.79
C GLU A 53 -0.18 13.41 0.19
N LEU A 54 0.54 12.33 -0.07
CA LEU A 54 1.82 12.41 -0.78
C LEU A 54 1.57 12.86 -2.23
N SER A 55 2.55 13.56 -2.81
CA SER A 55 2.40 14.13 -4.16
C SER A 55 2.11 13.07 -5.22
N ASP A 56 2.58 11.85 -5.01
CA ASP A 56 2.37 10.75 -5.93
C ASP A 56 1.23 9.80 -5.51
N SER A 57 0.53 10.11 -4.42
CA SER A 57 -0.69 9.37 -4.07
C SER A 57 -1.87 9.94 -4.85
N ARG A 58 -2.89 9.12 -5.04
CA ARG A 58 -4.07 9.53 -5.81
C ARG A 58 -5.34 9.21 -5.04
N ARG A 59 -6.29 10.12 -5.13
CA ARG A 59 -7.62 9.89 -4.56
C ARG A 59 -8.36 8.87 -5.41
N ARG A 60 -9.08 8.01 -4.73
CA ARG A 60 -9.92 7.00 -5.38
C ARG A 60 -11.27 6.93 -4.66
N ASP A 61 -11.97 8.07 -4.67
CA ASP A 61 -13.30 8.17 -4.05
C ASP A 61 -14.32 7.28 -4.79
N ASP A 62 -14.01 6.87 -6.01
CA ASP A 62 -14.83 5.92 -6.75
C ASP A 62 -14.83 4.53 -6.10
N ILE A 63 -13.76 4.17 -5.39
CA ILE A 63 -13.73 2.93 -4.62
C ILE A 63 -14.59 3.09 -3.38
N ARG A 64 -14.32 4.14 -2.62
CA ARG A 64 -15.05 4.52 -1.42
C ARG A 64 -14.58 5.93 -1.04
N PRO A 65 -15.48 6.81 -0.54
CA PRO A 65 -15.06 8.17 -0.14
C PRO A 65 -13.89 8.12 0.84
N GLY A 66 -12.86 8.92 0.56
CA GLY A 66 -11.67 9.01 1.38
C GLY A 66 -10.57 8.01 1.05
N MET A 67 -10.83 7.06 0.16
CA MET A 67 -9.80 6.11 -0.26
C MET A 67 -8.75 6.78 -1.12
N ARG A 68 -7.50 6.33 -0.93
CA ARG A 68 -6.36 6.77 -1.74
C ARG A 68 -5.52 5.56 -2.11
N VAL A 69 -4.71 5.72 -3.13
CA VAL A 69 -3.75 4.69 -3.54
C VAL A 69 -2.36 5.29 -3.69
N LEU A 70 -1.35 4.48 -3.38
CA LEU A 70 0.04 4.83 -3.59
C LEU A 70 0.72 3.66 -4.29
N HIS A 71 1.25 3.90 -5.49
CA HIS A 71 1.98 2.86 -6.20
C HIS A 71 3.35 2.65 -5.54
N ILE A 72 3.76 1.40 -5.41
CA ILE A 72 5.05 1.11 -4.75
C ILE A 72 6.25 1.43 -5.65
N ALA A 73 6.05 1.55 -6.96
CA ALA A 73 7.12 1.93 -7.91
C ALA A 73 7.38 3.43 -7.79
N ARG A 74 8.13 3.80 -6.78
CA ARG A 74 8.48 5.18 -6.45
C ARG A 74 9.99 5.29 -6.37
N ARG A 75 10.50 6.49 -6.67
CA ARG A 75 11.92 6.85 -6.45
C ARG A 75 12.88 5.81 -7.03
N GLY A 76 12.60 5.39 -8.26
CA GLY A 76 13.45 4.46 -8.98
C GLY A 76 13.23 2.99 -8.65
N ARG A 77 12.32 2.67 -7.73
CA ARG A 77 11.98 1.27 -7.43
C ARG A 77 11.00 0.73 -8.46
N LYS A 78 11.03 -0.57 -8.67
CA LYS A 78 10.15 -1.25 -9.63
C LYS A 78 9.13 -2.11 -8.89
N GLY A 79 7.90 -2.10 -9.37
CA GLY A 79 6.84 -2.91 -8.80
C GLY A 79 5.55 -2.74 -9.58
N ARG A 80 4.60 -3.62 -9.30
CA ARG A 80 3.31 -3.65 -9.97
C ARG A 80 2.15 -3.67 -8.96
N HIS A 81 2.39 -3.18 -7.74
CA HIS A 81 1.36 -3.21 -6.70
C HIS A 81 1.05 -1.81 -6.19
N LEU A 82 -0.15 -1.68 -5.66
CA LEU A 82 -0.65 -0.45 -5.06
C LEU A 82 -0.99 -0.71 -3.61
N LEU A 83 -0.68 0.28 -2.76
CA LEU A 83 -1.21 0.34 -1.41
C LEU A 83 -2.55 1.06 -1.49
N VAL A 84 -3.62 0.40 -1.06
CA VAL A 84 -4.94 1.01 -0.99
C VAL A 84 -5.21 1.34 0.47
N TYR A 85 -5.45 2.60 0.80
CA TYR A 85 -5.47 3.05 2.18
C TYR A 85 -6.44 4.19 2.39
N TYR A 86 -6.73 4.48 3.67
CA TYR A 86 -7.48 5.66 4.07
C TYR A 86 -6.93 6.17 5.40
N ALA A 87 -7.20 7.44 5.67
CA ALA A 87 -6.81 8.06 6.94
C ALA A 87 -7.98 7.99 7.92
N VAL A 88 -7.65 7.74 9.17
CA VAL A 88 -8.63 7.75 10.26
C VAL A 88 -8.21 8.80 11.28
N MET A 89 -9.04 8.99 12.31
CA MET A 89 -8.77 9.95 13.37
C MET A 89 -7.47 9.60 14.10
N ASP A 90 -6.92 10.57 14.79
CA ASP A 90 -5.68 10.44 15.55
C ASP A 90 -4.46 10.10 14.69
N ASP A 91 -4.47 10.62 13.46
CA ASP A 91 -3.33 10.55 12.55
C ASP A 91 -2.86 9.12 12.30
N GLU A 92 -3.82 8.27 12.01
CA GLU A 92 -3.57 6.89 11.64
C GLU A 92 -3.98 6.65 10.19
N ILE A 93 -3.15 5.90 9.48
CA ILE A 93 -3.46 5.43 8.13
C ILE A 93 -3.62 3.92 8.19
N VAL A 94 -4.71 3.41 7.61
CA VAL A 94 -4.93 1.98 7.51
C VAL A 94 -4.79 1.57 6.05
N ILE A 95 -3.81 0.70 5.77
CA ILE A 95 -3.68 0.08 4.46
C ILE A 95 -4.61 -1.12 4.44
N VAL A 96 -5.66 -1.04 3.62
CA VAL A 96 -6.70 -2.07 3.61
C VAL A 96 -6.40 -3.22 2.68
N ARG A 97 -5.68 -2.96 1.57
CA ARG A 97 -5.26 -3.98 0.63
C ARG A 97 -3.94 -3.59 -0.02
N ILE A 98 -3.20 -4.60 -0.49
CA ILE A 98 -2.06 -4.43 -1.37
C ILE A 98 -2.39 -5.22 -2.63
N LEU A 99 -2.68 -4.51 -3.73
CA LEU A 99 -3.26 -5.13 -4.91
C LEU A 99 -2.40 -4.86 -6.14
N HIS A 100 -2.40 -5.83 -7.06
CA HIS A 100 -1.71 -5.67 -8.34
C HIS A 100 -2.38 -4.53 -9.13
N ASP A 101 -1.59 -3.72 -9.82
CA ASP A 101 -2.09 -2.52 -10.49
C ASP A 101 -3.00 -2.81 -11.68
N SER A 102 -3.05 -4.06 -12.14
CA SER A 102 -3.96 -4.48 -13.22
C SER A 102 -5.34 -4.88 -12.71
N MET A 103 -5.54 -4.95 -11.38
CA MET A 103 -6.82 -5.38 -10.83
C MET A 103 -7.84 -4.26 -10.85
N ASP A 104 -9.10 -4.64 -10.92
CA ASP A 104 -10.21 -3.71 -10.66
C ASP A 104 -10.29 -3.52 -9.15
N LEU A 105 -9.78 -2.40 -8.67
CA LEU A 105 -9.63 -2.15 -7.24
C LEU A 105 -10.97 -2.14 -6.51
N ALA A 106 -12.01 -1.60 -7.15
CA ALA A 106 -13.32 -1.50 -6.52
C ALA A 106 -13.88 -2.87 -6.17
N ARG A 107 -13.53 -3.91 -6.93
CA ARG A 107 -14.00 -5.27 -6.67
C ARG A 107 -13.30 -5.94 -5.50
N HIS A 108 -12.09 -5.47 -5.16
CA HIS A 108 -11.24 -6.14 -4.17
C HIS A 108 -11.17 -5.38 -2.85
N VAL A 109 -11.74 -4.18 -2.77
CA VAL A 109 -11.79 -3.41 -1.54
C VAL A 109 -13.18 -3.62 -0.92
N PRO A 110 -13.24 -4.01 0.37
CA PRO A 110 -14.55 -4.20 1.01
C PRO A 110 -15.38 -2.93 0.93
N SER A 111 -16.66 -3.07 0.58
CA SER A 111 -17.56 -1.95 0.64
C SER A 111 -17.70 -1.55 2.10
N GLY A 112 -17.56 -0.25 2.38
CA GLY A 112 -17.58 0.24 3.74
C GLY A 112 -18.95 0.17 4.36
N HIS A 113 -19.08 -0.39 5.49
CA HIS A 113 -20.25 -0.32 6.36
C HIS A 113 -19.91 -0.85 7.72
#